data_bacfe3e349d719181c049d1cac384e95
#
_entry.id   bacfe3e349d719181c049d1cac384e95
#
_cell.length_a   1.000
_cell.length_b   1.000
_cell.length_c   1.000
_cell.angle_alpha   90.00
_cell.angle_beta   90.00
_cell.angle_gamma   90.00
#
_symmetry.space_group_name_H-M   'P 1'
#
loop_
_entity.id
_entity.type
_entity.pdbx_description
1 polymer ?
#
loop_
_entity_poly.entity_id
_entity_poly.type
_entity_poly.pdbx_seq_one_letter_code
_entity_poly.pdbx_strand_id
1 'polypeptide(L)'
;MSEESQHQKDRSSEEKVDYTVDFITSSAVSKIGVKFLLLYIPILWASGYMAFAVFFDMSRLINNWIITAFMIPLWLFVLYFIFIFGIAIFTKAFILMVNMMHRPKEGIFLAEEGNRDYEFWRLRIELKKLVIWFMSQCPLPWIVMWGFRWFGVRIDFSSHLQDAWVDTDFIQFGRKVTIGQGSVVMSSMIVGKYLIIKKIIVHDYALVGGVSNIAPGSIMGKDSISGAFSNVNVNQVLEDGWIYIGLPAKKYKPNKFAEERQSIIHRTDVTAETKYEIRQDYNIDEDKKHLFKNKNNKEND
;
A
#
# COMPACT_ATOMS: atom_id res chain seq x y z
N MET A 1 -10.88 49.04 35.22
CA MET A 1 -11.62 48.01 34.44
C MET A 1 -10.60 47.39 33.53
N SER A 2 -10.22 46.46 33.87
CA SER A 2 -9.10 45.65 34.34
C SER A 2 -8.75 44.62 33.31
N GLU A 3 -7.46 44.44 33.08
CA GLU A 3 -6.84 43.44 32.18
C GLU A 3 -7.40 42.03 32.35
N GLU A 4 -8.01 41.72 33.49
CA GLU A 4 -8.68 40.44 33.76
C GLU A 4 -9.91 40.16 32.85
N SER A 5 -10.60 41.21 32.36
CA SER A 5 -11.76 41.02 31.46
C SER A 5 -11.35 40.76 30.01
N GLN A 6 -10.16 41.14 29.61
CA GLN A 6 -9.58 40.79 28.30
C GLN A 6 -9.01 39.39 28.29
N HIS A 7 -8.36 38.96 29.37
CA HIS A 7 -7.84 37.57 29.49
C HIS A 7 -8.96 36.51 29.57
N GLN A 8 -10.15 36.92 30.05
CA GLN A 8 -11.32 36.03 30.11
C GLN A 8 -12.05 35.94 28.76
N LYS A 9 -11.92 36.96 27.92
CA LYS A 9 -12.47 36.97 26.57
C LYS A 9 -11.60 36.20 25.58
N ASP A 10 -10.28 36.16 25.76
CA ASP A 10 -9.36 35.34 24.98
C ASP A 10 -9.44 33.85 25.30
N ARG A 11 -9.82 33.48 26.52
CA ARG A 11 -10.08 32.06 26.87
C ARG A 11 -11.41 31.53 26.34
N SER A 12 -12.35 32.37 25.94
CA SER A 12 -13.65 31.95 25.39
C SER A 12 -13.62 31.72 23.90
N SER A 13 -12.50 32.00 23.23
CA SER A 13 -12.24 31.69 21.83
C SER A 13 -11.38 30.41 21.66
N GLU A 14 -11.17 29.61 22.70
CA GLU A 14 -10.78 28.23 22.52
C GLU A 14 -11.89 27.55 21.71
N GLU A 15 -11.67 27.46 20.43
CA GLU A 15 -12.46 26.76 19.46
C GLU A 15 -12.77 25.38 20.08
N LYS A 16 -14.03 25.15 20.46
CA LYS A 16 -14.46 23.86 20.98
C LYS A 16 -14.11 22.83 19.92
N VAL A 17 -13.02 22.12 20.11
CA VAL A 17 -12.65 21.01 19.27
C VAL A 17 -13.81 20.03 19.33
N ASP A 18 -14.55 19.91 18.25
CA ASP A 18 -15.65 18.98 18.15
C ASP A 18 -15.07 17.56 18.06
N TYR A 19 -15.03 16.88 19.20
CA TYR A 19 -14.56 15.50 19.32
C TYR A 19 -15.56 14.47 18.76
N THR A 20 -16.69 14.91 18.24
CA THR A 20 -17.71 14.01 17.63
C THR A 20 -17.43 13.73 16.16
N VAL A 21 -16.45 14.37 15.56
CA VAL A 21 -16.08 14.14 14.16
C VAL A 21 -15.29 12.83 14.05
N ASP A 22 -15.74 11.96 13.16
CA ASP A 22 -15.07 10.71 12.79
C ASP A 22 -13.57 10.92 12.56
N PHE A 23 -12.76 10.38 13.47
CA PHE A 23 -11.38 10.79 13.62
C PHE A 23 -10.48 10.41 12.45
N ILE A 24 -10.76 9.31 11.76
CA ILE A 24 -9.89 8.83 10.68
C ILE A 24 -10.72 8.04 9.68
N THR A 25 -10.87 8.54 8.47
CA THR A 25 -11.29 7.73 7.32
C THR A 25 -10.16 7.63 6.32
N SER A 26 -9.81 6.41 5.95
CA SER A 26 -8.86 6.16 4.87
C SER A 26 -9.60 5.93 3.54
N SER A 27 -8.89 5.97 2.43
CA SER A 27 -9.42 5.58 1.12
C SER A 27 -9.96 4.14 1.11
N ALA A 28 -9.44 3.26 1.99
CA ALA A 28 -9.92 1.90 2.19
C ALA A 28 -11.37 1.82 2.67
N VAL A 29 -11.83 2.84 3.40
CA VAL A 29 -13.15 2.90 4.07
C VAL A 29 -14.09 3.91 3.41
N SER A 30 -13.71 4.54 2.31
CA SER A 30 -14.55 5.54 1.63
C SER A 30 -15.89 4.94 1.20
N LYS A 31 -17.00 5.61 1.56
CA LYS A 31 -18.35 5.20 1.16
C LYS A 31 -18.48 5.28 -0.36
N ILE A 32 -18.93 4.21 -0.99
CA ILE A 32 -19.23 4.20 -2.43
C ILE A 32 -20.41 5.14 -2.67
N GLY A 33 -20.16 6.24 -3.35
CA GLY A 33 -21.25 7.15 -3.74
C GLY A 33 -21.95 6.62 -4.99
N VAL A 34 -23.29 6.65 -5.00
CA VAL A 34 -24.11 6.23 -6.16
C VAL A 34 -23.69 6.97 -7.44
N LYS A 35 -23.18 8.19 -7.34
CA LYS A 35 -22.64 8.98 -8.45
C LYS A 35 -21.51 8.25 -9.22
N PHE A 36 -20.71 7.44 -8.54
CA PHE A 36 -19.61 6.70 -9.17
C PHE A 36 -20.08 5.44 -9.91
N LEU A 37 -21.26 4.90 -9.56
CA LEU A 37 -21.87 3.78 -10.28
C LEU A 37 -22.11 4.13 -11.76
N LEU A 38 -22.56 5.36 -12.03
CA LEU A 38 -22.75 5.86 -13.41
C LEU A 38 -21.42 5.87 -14.21
N LEU A 39 -20.30 6.02 -13.54
CA LEU A 39 -18.98 6.01 -14.17
C LEU A 39 -18.48 4.58 -14.44
N TYR A 40 -18.84 3.63 -13.59
CA TYR A 40 -18.46 2.23 -13.76
C TYR A 40 -19.18 1.57 -14.93
N ILE A 41 -20.46 1.92 -15.16
CA ILE A 41 -21.28 1.33 -16.23
C ILE A 41 -20.59 1.41 -17.60
N PRO A 42 -20.17 2.59 -18.11
CA PRO A 42 -19.55 2.67 -19.43
C PRO A 42 -18.21 1.93 -19.51
N ILE A 43 -17.43 1.90 -18.43
CA ILE A 43 -16.15 1.17 -18.37
C ILE A 43 -16.40 -0.34 -18.49
N LEU A 44 -17.32 -0.87 -17.68
CA LEU A 44 -17.66 -2.29 -17.68
C LEU A 44 -18.32 -2.70 -18.99
N TRP A 45 -19.20 -1.85 -19.54
CA TRP A 45 -19.86 -2.11 -20.82
C TRP A 45 -18.86 -2.13 -21.97
N ALA A 46 -17.95 -1.16 -22.07
CA ALA A 46 -16.95 -1.14 -23.14
C ALA A 46 -15.99 -2.33 -23.04
N SER A 47 -15.59 -2.72 -21.81
CA SER A 47 -14.75 -3.90 -21.59
C SER A 47 -15.46 -5.19 -21.94
N GLY A 48 -16.74 -5.31 -21.58
CA GLY A 48 -17.58 -6.44 -21.94
C GLY A 48 -17.81 -6.54 -23.45
N TYR A 49 -18.06 -5.41 -24.11
CA TYR A 49 -18.19 -5.36 -25.57
C TYR A 49 -16.89 -5.78 -26.27
N MET A 50 -15.73 -5.35 -25.79
CA MET A 50 -14.44 -5.77 -26.33
C MET A 50 -14.23 -7.28 -26.21
N ALA A 51 -14.55 -7.87 -25.05
CA ALA A 51 -14.48 -9.31 -24.86
C ALA A 51 -15.47 -10.06 -25.77
N PHE A 52 -16.70 -9.56 -25.89
CA PHE A 52 -17.73 -10.13 -26.77
C PHE A 52 -17.33 -10.10 -28.25
N ALA A 53 -16.76 -8.99 -28.72
CA ALA A 53 -16.30 -8.86 -30.11
C ALA A 53 -15.21 -9.91 -30.43
N VAL A 54 -14.24 -10.07 -29.54
CA VAL A 54 -13.19 -11.11 -29.70
C VAL A 54 -13.81 -12.51 -29.71
N PHE A 55 -14.75 -12.79 -28.81
CA PHE A 55 -15.46 -14.08 -28.82
C PHE A 55 -16.18 -14.35 -30.15
N PHE A 56 -16.87 -13.35 -30.65
CA PHE A 56 -17.63 -13.46 -31.90
C PHE A 56 -16.71 -13.71 -33.10
N ASP A 57 -15.60 -13.02 -33.19
CA ASP A 57 -14.61 -13.22 -34.25
C ASP A 57 -13.96 -14.60 -34.16
N MET A 58 -13.57 -15.02 -32.93
CA MET A 58 -13.02 -16.35 -32.70
C MET A 58 -14.00 -17.48 -33.05
N SER A 59 -15.28 -17.32 -32.72
CA SER A 59 -16.32 -18.32 -33.03
C SER A 59 -16.56 -18.51 -34.55
N ARG A 60 -16.32 -17.47 -35.34
CA ARG A 60 -16.42 -17.53 -36.80
C ARG A 60 -15.28 -18.28 -37.49
N LEU A 61 -14.09 -18.33 -36.85
CA LEU A 61 -12.89 -18.98 -37.39
C LEU A 61 -13.02 -20.52 -37.34
N ILE A 62 -13.85 -21.06 -36.42
CA ILE A 62 -13.99 -22.51 -36.24
C ILE A 62 -15.38 -22.95 -36.68
N ASN A 63 -15.45 -23.60 -37.85
CA ASN A 63 -16.71 -24.05 -38.45
C ASN A 63 -17.15 -25.44 -37.95
N ASN A 64 -16.47 -26.02 -36.95
CA ASN A 64 -16.79 -27.34 -36.41
C ASN A 64 -17.26 -27.20 -34.95
N TRP A 65 -18.53 -27.56 -34.71
CA TRP A 65 -19.17 -27.42 -33.40
C TRP A 65 -18.50 -28.24 -32.29
N ILE A 66 -17.92 -29.41 -32.59
CA ILE A 66 -17.24 -30.28 -31.65
C ILE A 66 -15.94 -29.59 -31.18
N ILE A 67 -15.18 -29.04 -32.11
CA ILE A 67 -13.93 -28.29 -31.79
C ILE A 67 -14.30 -27.04 -30.99
N THR A 68 -15.35 -26.34 -31.38
CA THR A 68 -15.84 -25.16 -30.66
C THR A 68 -16.19 -25.51 -29.21
N ALA A 69 -16.97 -26.59 -28.99
CA ALA A 69 -17.35 -27.03 -27.65
C ALA A 69 -16.14 -27.40 -26.79
N PHE A 70 -15.15 -28.08 -27.36
CA PHE A 70 -13.92 -28.44 -26.67
C PHE A 70 -13.08 -27.20 -26.29
N MET A 71 -13.11 -26.14 -27.09
CA MET A 71 -12.36 -24.90 -26.87
C MET A 71 -13.04 -23.90 -25.91
N ILE A 72 -14.33 -24.09 -25.55
CA ILE A 72 -15.07 -23.17 -24.66
C ILE A 72 -14.33 -22.87 -23.36
N PRO A 73 -13.78 -23.84 -22.61
CA PRO A 73 -13.10 -23.54 -21.37
C PRO A 73 -11.87 -22.62 -21.56
N LEU A 74 -11.11 -22.86 -22.64
CA LEU A 74 -9.96 -22.01 -22.98
C LEU A 74 -10.42 -20.60 -23.37
N TRP A 75 -11.49 -20.48 -24.12
CA TRP A 75 -12.04 -19.20 -24.54
C TRP A 75 -12.54 -18.38 -23.34
N LEU A 76 -13.27 -19.01 -22.42
CA LEU A 76 -13.72 -18.34 -21.19
C LEU A 76 -12.53 -17.78 -20.39
N PHE A 77 -11.46 -18.55 -20.31
CA PHE A 77 -10.24 -18.10 -19.64
C PHE A 77 -9.61 -16.89 -20.35
N VAL A 78 -9.45 -16.93 -21.66
CA VAL A 78 -8.91 -15.82 -22.46
C VAL A 78 -9.81 -14.59 -22.39
N LEU A 79 -11.12 -14.76 -22.51
CA LEU A 79 -12.11 -13.67 -22.44
C LEU A 79 -12.12 -12.98 -21.08
N TYR A 80 -11.93 -13.75 -20.00
CA TYR A 80 -11.79 -13.22 -18.66
C TYR A 80 -10.60 -12.25 -18.56
N PHE A 81 -9.44 -12.62 -19.11
CA PHE A 81 -8.29 -11.72 -19.15
C PHE A 81 -8.53 -10.49 -20.03
N ILE A 82 -9.12 -10.69 -21.21
CA ILE A 82 -9.46 -9.56 -22.09
C ILE A 82 -10.38 -8.58 -21.38
N PHE A 83 -11.37 -9.08 -20.63
CA PHE A 83 -12.27 -8.25 -19.85
C PHE A 83 -11.53 -7.44 -18.76
N ILE A 84 -10.68 -8.10 -17.95
CA ILE A 84 -9.88 -7.41 -16.91
C ILE A 84 -8.95 -6.38 -17.52
N PHE A 85 -8.23 -6.72 -18.58
CA PHE A 85 -7.37 -5.77 -19.29
C PHE A 85 -8.16 -4.63 -19.91
N GLY A 86 -9.34 -4.91 -20.43
CA GLY A 86 -10.27 -3.90 -20.93
C GLY A 86 -10.64 -2.89 -19.86
N ILE A 87 -11.05 -3.36 -18.68
CA ILE A 87 -11.34 -2.49 -17.53
C ILE A 87 -10.12 -1.62 -17.20
N ALA A 88 -8.92 -2.20 -17.16
CA ALA A 88 -7.70 -1.48 -16.85
C ALA A 88 -7.39 -0.40 -17.90
N ILE A 89 -7.49 -0.71 -19.18
CA ILE A 89 -7.23 0.22 -20.30
C ILE A 89 -8.24 1.39 -20.28
N PHE A 90 -9.54 1.10 -20.22
CA PHE A 90 -10.57 2.14 -20.23
C PHE A 90 -10.49 3.02 -18.98
N THR A 91 -10.26 2.43 -17.80
CA THR A 91 -10.05 3.21 -16.58
C THR A 91 -8.79 4.06 -16.67
N LYS A 92 -7.70 3.55 -17.22
CA LYS A 92 -6.46 4.33 -17.42
C LYS A 92 -6.68 5.50 -18.36
N ALA A 93 -7.41 5.30 -19.47
CA ALA A 93 -7.77 6.37 -20.39
C ALA A 93 -8.62 7.44 -19.67
N PHE A 94 -9.57 7.01 -18.86
CA PHE A 94 -10.42 7.94 -18.08
C PHE A 94 -9.61 8.73 -17.04
N ILE A 95 -8.72 8.07 -16.32
CA ILE A 95 -7.82 8.74 -15.36
C ILE A 95 -6.88 9.72 -16.07
N LEU A 96 -6.42 9.40 -17.29
CA LEU A 96 -5.60 10.31 -18.06
C LEU A 96 -6.38 11.59 -18.39
N MET A 97 -7.64 11.49 -18.80
CA MET A 97 -8.52 12.65 -19.04
C MET A 97 -8.71 13.46 -17.75
N VAL A 98 -8.99 12.79 -16.63
CA VAL A 98 -9.14 13.45 -15.32
C VAL A 98 -7.84 14.17 -14.93
N ASN A 99 -6.69 13.57 -15.16
CA ASN A 99 -5.39 14.17 -14.84
C ASN A 99 -5.02 15.35 -15.75
N MET A 100 -5.54 15.41 -16.99
CA MET A 100 -5.42 16.58 -17.84
C MET A 100 -6.22 17.76 -17.30
N MET A 101 -7.40 17.50 -16.72
CA MET A 101 -8.24 18.52 -16.11
C MET A 101 -7.70 18.99 -14.74
N HIS A 102 -7.23 18.05 -13.94
CA HIS A 102 -6.75 18.32 -12.58
C HIS A 102 -5.64 17.32 -12.18
N ARG A 103 -4.40 17.81 -12.05
CA ARG A 103 -3.27 16.96 -11.66
C ARG A 103 -3.31 16.62 -10.17
N PRO A 104 -2.98 15.38 -9.78
CA PRO A 104 -2.85 15.03 -8.36
C PRO A 104 -1.72 15.83 -7.72
N LYS A 105 -1.96 16.33 -6.51
CA LYS A 105 -1.01 17.14 -5.74
C LYS A 105 -0.90 16.61 -4.32
N GLU A 106 0.29 16.73 -3.72
CA GLU A 106 0.48 16.55 -2.30
C GLU A 106 0.08 17.83 -1.55
N GLY A 107 -0.49 17.70 -0.37
CA GLY A 107 -0.90 18.84 0.44
C GLY A 107 -1.98 18.49 1.46
N ILE A 108 -2.49 19.53 2.09
CA ILE A 108 -3.63 19.47 3.01
C ILE A 108 -4.75 20.27 2.37
N PHE A 109 -5.89 19.66 2.14
CA PHE A 109 -7.04 20.21 1.47
C PHE A 109 -8.28 20.13 2.36
N LEU A 110 -9.28 20.98 2.14
CA LEU A 110 -10.57 20.84 2.80
C LEU A 110 -11.34 19.67 2.18
N ALA A 111 -11.81 18.74 3.03
CA ALA A 111 -12.59 17.57 2.62
C ALA A 111 -14.09 17.88 2.59
N GLU A 112 -14.49 18.97 1.92
CA GLU A 112 -15.86 19.41 1.78
C GLU A 112 -16.35 19.26 0.34
N GLU A 113 -17.64 18.98 0.16
CA GLU A 113 -18.27 18.96 -1.17
C GLU A 113 -18.16 20.34 -1.80
N GLY A 114 -17.73 20.39 -3.08
CA GLY A 114 -17.43 21.63 -3.80
C GLY A 114 -15.96 22.01 -3.84
N ASN A 115 -15.10 21.40 -3.02
CA ASN A 115 -13.65 21.56 -3.16
C ASN A 115 -13.14 20.69 -4.32
N ARG A 116 -12.57 21.34 -5.34
CA ARG A 116 -12.10 20.66 -6.56
C ARG A 116 -11.02 19.61 -6.26
N ASP A 117 -10.07 19.89 -5.38
CA ASP A 117 -8.99 18.96 -5.03
C ASP A 117 -9.56 17.70 -4.37
N TYR A 118 -10.54 17.83 -3.49
CA TYR A 118 -11.22 16.72 -2.81
C TYR A 118 -12.05 15.88 -3.79
N GLU A 119 -12.85 16.50 -4.66
CA GLU A 119 -13.70 15.77 -5.61
C GLU A 119 -12.88 15.00 -6.64
N PHE A 120 -11.82 15.61 -7.20
CA PHE A 120 -10.94 14.93 -8.14
C PHE A 120 -10.09 13.82 -7.48
N TRP A 121 -9.67 14.01 -6.22
CA TRP A 121 -9.02 12.96 -5.45
C TRP A 121 -9.97 11.76 -5.26
N ARG A 122 -11.20 11.98 -4.81
CA ARG A 122 -12.21 10.97 -4.62
C ARG A 122 -12.51 10.22 -5.92
N LEU A 123 -12.68 10.94 -7.02
CA LEU A 123 -12.91 10.36 -8.34
C LEU A 123 -11.76 9.41 -8.76
N ARG A 124 -10.52 9.83 -8.60
CA ARG A 124 -9.35 9.01 -8.94
C ARG A 124 -9.28 7.73 -8.11
N ILE A 125 -9.49 7.85 -6.80
CA ILE A 125 -9.45 6.67 -5.91
C ILE A 125 -10.52 5.66 -6.28
N GLU A 126 -11.77 6.11 -6.48
CA GLU A 126 -12.87 5.19 -6.82
C GLU A 126 -12.61 4.47 -8.15
N LEU A 127 -12.15 5.18 -9.18
CA LEU A 127 -11.79 4.56 -10.46
C LEU A 127 -10.70 3.50 -10.32
N LYS A 128 -9.64 3.79 -9.60
CA LYS A 128 -8.52 2.87 -9.40
C LYS A 128 -8.90 1.68 -8.52
N LYS A 129 -9.73 1.92 -7.51
CA LYS A 129 -10.27 0.88 -6.63
C LYS A 129 -11.04 -0.18 -7.40
N LEU A 130 -11.87 0.21 -8.36
CA LEU A 130 -12.60 -0.72 -9.24
C LEU A 130 -11.63 -1.68 -9.95
N VAL A 131 -10.60 -1.14 -10.58
CA VAL A 131 -9.64 -1.95 -11.35
C VAL A 131 -8.83 -2.88 -10.45
N ILE A 132 -8.29 -2.35 -9.35
CA ILE A 132 -7.50 -3.16 -8.42
C ILE A 132 -8.35 -4.28 -7.83
N TRP A 133 -9.63 -4.02 -7.54
CA TRP A 133 -10.55 -5.06 -7.08
C TRP A 133 -10.72 -6.17 -8.12
N PHE A 134 -10.97 -5.85 -9.41
CA PHE A 134 -11.06 -6.86 -10.46
C PHE A 134 -9.75 -7.63 -10.64
N MET A 135 -8.60 -6.95 -10.57
CA MET A 135 -7.29 -7.58 -10.65
C MET A 135 -6.98 -8.50 -9.47
N SER A 136 -7.46 -8.15 -8.26
CA SER A 136 -7.27 -8.98 -7.06
C SER A 136 -8.07 -10.29 -7.10
N GLN A 137 -9.16 -10.34 -7.86
CA GLN A 137 -9.92 -11.57 -8.09
C GLN A 137 -9.27 -12.50 -9.13
N CYS A 138 -8.19 -12.07 -9.77
CA CYS A 138 -7.49 -12.86 -10.76
C CYS A 138 -6.66 -13.98 -10.09
N PRO A 139 -6.68 -15.23 -10.63
CA PRO A 139 -5.90 -16.33 -10.07
C PRO A 139 -4.39 -16.17 -10.21
N LEU A 140 -3.93 -15.15 -10.94
CA LEU A 140 -2.52 -14.85 -11.13
C LEU A 140 -2.09 -13.70 -10.21
N PRO A 141 -1.37 -13.96 -9.09
CA PRO A 141 -1.10 -12.97 -8.04
C PRO A 141 -0.23 -11.79 -8.52
N TRP A 142 0.60 -11.99 -9.55
CA TRP A 142 1.44 -10.94 -10.11
C TRP A 142 0.67 -9.87 -10.92
N ILE A 143 -0.57 -10.15 -11.35
CA ILE A 143 -1.42 -9.19 -12.07
C ILE A 143 -1.75 -7.97 -11.20
N VAL A 144 -1.99 -8.17 -9.92
CA VAL A 144 -2.25 -7.08 -8.96
C VAL A 144 -1.04 -6.14 -8.87
N MET A 145 0.17 -6.70 -8.79
CA MET A 145 1.41 -5.92 -8.79
C MET A 145 1.56 -5.08 -10.07
N TRP A 146 1.19 -5.68 -11.21
CA TRP A 146 1.18 -5.00 -12.50
C TRP A 146 0.17 -3.84 -12.50
N GLY A 147 -1.01 -4.07 -11.94
CA GLY A 147 -2.04 -3.05 -11.74
C GLY A 147 -1.53 -1.88 -10.91
N PHE A 148 -0.94 -2.12 -9.76
CA PHE A 148 -0.37 -1.06 -8.92
C PHE A 148 0.66 -0.21 -9.68
N ARG A 149 1.59 -0.84 -10.39
CA ARG A 149 2.58 -0.12 -11.22
C ARG A 149 1.93 0.72 -12.31
N TRP A 150 0.92 0.18 -12.97
CA TRP A 150 0.24 0.87 -14.05
C TRP A 150 -0.54 2.09 -13.59
N PHE A 151 -1.06 2.04 -12.36
CA PHE A 151 -1.85 3.13 -11.77
C PHE A 151 -1.04 4.13 -10.93
N GLY A 152 0.27 4.00 -10.84
CA GLY A 152 1.14 5.04 -10.31
C GLY A 152 1.99 4.68 -9.10
N VAL A 153 1.80 3.49 -8.52
CA VAL A 153 2.67 2.99 -7.46
C VAL A 153 4.01 2.59 -8.05
N ARG A 154 5.09 3.10 -7.50
CA ARG A 154 6.43 2.62 -7.84
C ARG A 154 6.76 1.42 -6.97
N ILE A 155 6.71 0.23 -7.54
CA ILE A 155 6.97 -1.02 -6.83
C ILE A 155 7.82 -1.96 -7.71
N ASP A 156 8.78 -2.63 -7.11
CA ASP A 156 9.56 -3.67 -7.76
C ASP A 156 8.85 -5.03 -7.70
N PHE A 157 8.98 -5.85 -8.75
CA PHE A 157 8.36 -7.19 -8.80
C PHE A 157 8.92 -8.19 -7.78
N SER A 158 10.08 -7.91 -7.20
CA SER A 158 10.62 -8.70 -6.09
C SER A 158 9.93 -8.45 -4.75
N SER A 159 9.04 -7.44 -4.69
CA SER A 159 8.28 -7.11 -3.49
C SER A 159 6.98 -7.91 -3.42
N HIS A 160 6.47 -8.14 -2.21
CA HIS A 160 5.29 -8.96 -1.97
C HIS A 160 4.22 -8.17 -1.21
N LEU A 161 3.03 -8.09 -1.78
CA LEU A 161 1.83 -7.55 -1.14
C LEU A 161 0.89 -8.71 -0.81
N GLN A 162 0.74 -9.02 0.47
CA GLN A 162 -0.12 -10.10 0.93
C GLN A 162 -1.48 -9.54 1.34
N ASP A 163 -2.44 -9.55 0.42
CA ASP A 163 -3.83 -9.11 0.69
C ASP A 163 -3.88 -7.83 1.55
N ALA A 164 -3.10 -6.83 1.15
CA ALA A 164 -2.96 -5.56 1.82
C ALA A 164 -3.64 -4.45 1.02
N TRP A 165 -4.22 -3.49 1.71
CA TRP A 165 -4.72 -2.29 1.06
C TRP A 165 -3.58 -1.29 0.82
N VAL A 166 -3.38 -0.90 -0.42
CA VAL A 166 -2.37 0.08 -0.81
C VAL A 166 -3.01 1.16 -1.67
N ASP A 167 -2.85 2.41 -1.28
CA ASP A 167 -3.25 3.54 -2.12
C ASP A 167 -2.44 3.56 -3.41
N THR A 168 -3.03 4.07 -4.48
CA THR A 168 -2.44 4.01 -5.82
C THR A 168 -1.71 5.30 -6.23
N ASP A 169 -1.76 6.34 -5.40
CA ASP A 169 -1.05 7.59 -5.63
C ASP A 169 0.01 7.82 -4.55
N PHE A 170 1.09 8.50 -4.91
CA PHE A 170 2.13 8.95 -3.99
C PHE A 170 2.76 7.86 -3.10
N ILE A 171 2.85 6.61 -3.59
CA ILE A 171 3.54 5.53 -2.88
C ILE A 171 4.73 5.04 -3.70
N GLN A 172 5.85 4.86 -3.00
CA GLN A 172 7.09 4.34 -3.53
C GLN A 172 7.58 3.19 -2.67
N PHE A 173 7.66 2.00 -3.26
CA PHE A 173 8.29 0.84 -2.66
C PHE A 173 9.63 0.56 -3.32
N GLY A 174 10.64 0.29 -2.53
CA GLY A 174 11.92 -0.24 -2.95
C GLY A 174 11.84 -1.71 -3.37
N ARG A 175 13.00 -2.36 -3.44
CA ARG A 175 13.13 -3.77 -3.79
C ARG A 175 12.90 -4.67 -2.58
N LYS A 176 12.30 -5.85 -2.81
CA LYS A 176 12.09 -6.88 -1.77
C LYS A 176 11.37 -6.36 -0.52
N VAL A 177 10.44 -5.43 -0.72
CA VAL A 177 9.55 -4.95 0.34
C VAL A 177 8.47 -6.01 0.55
N THR A 178 8.13 -6.28 1.81
CA THR A 178 7.03 -7.19 2.15
C THR A 178 5.98 -6.44 2.95
N ILE A 179 4.74 -6.49 2.47
CA ILE A 179 3.58 -5.94 3.16
C ILE A 179 2.72 -7.11 3.64
N GLY A 180 2.55 -7.22 4.94
CA GLY A 180 1.79 -8.30 5.57
C GLY A 180 0.28 -8.19 5.34
N GLN A 181 -0.40 -9.30 5.50
CA GLN A 181 -1.83 -9.44 5.28
C GLN A 181 -2.64 -8.47 6.16
N GLY A 182 -3.70 -7.89 5.58
CA GLY A 182 -4.59 -6.97 6.27
C GLY A 182 -3.97 -5.62 6.63
N SER A 183 -2.75 -5.33 6.15
CA SER A 183 -2.12 -4.03 6.37
C SER A 183 -2.69 -2.97 5.44
N VAL A 184 -2.66 -1.73 5.89
CA VAL A 184 -3.15 -0.58 5.13
C VAL A 184 -2.02 0.43 4.95
N VAL A 185 -1.65 0.73 3.71
CA VAL A 185 -0.66 1.75 3.35
C VAL A 185 -1.38 2.91 2.69
N MET A 186 -1.54 4.00 3.41
CA MET A 186 -2.36 5.14 3.02
C MET A 186 -1.51 6.35 2.70
N SER A 187 -1.44 6.76 1.44
CA SER A 187 -0.87 8.06 1.04
C SER A 187 -1.83 9.22 1.27
N SER A 188 -3.09 8.92 1.53
CA SER A 188 -4.15 9.89 1.76
C SER A 188 -5.05 9.47 2.91
N MET A 189 -5.43 10.43 3.75
CA MET A 189 -6.37 10.22 4.86
C MET A 189 -7.17 11.50 5.13
N ILE A 190 -8.37 11.31 5.67
CA ILE A 190 -9.21 12.42 6.14
C ILE A 190 -9.15 12.46 7.66
N VAL A 191 -8.78 13.61 8.21
CA VAL A 191 -8.75 13.87 9.65
C VAL A 191 -9.63 15.09 9.90
N GLY A 192 -10.78 14.88 10.55
CA GLY A 192 -11.79 15.91 10.69
C GLY A 192 -12.26 16.39 9.31
N LYS A 193 -12.16 17.69 9.04
CA LYS A 193 -12.49 18.31 7.74
C LYS A 193 -11.30 18.49 6.79
N TYR A 194 -10.14 17.88 7.09
CA TYR A 194 -8.97 18.03 6.25
C TYR A 194 -8.58 16.71 5.58
N LEU A 195 -8.40 16.76 4.26
CA LEU A 195 -7.79 15.70 3.48
C LEU A 195 -6.28 15.93 3.44
N ILE A 196 -5.53 14.99 4.00
CA ILE A 196 -4.06 15.00 4.00
C ILE A 196 -3.60 14.05 2.90
N ILE A 197 -2.85 14.55 1.93
CA ILE A 197 -2.22 13.74 0.87
C ILE A 197 -0.71 13.95 0.96
N LYS A 198 0.04 12.90 1.29
CA LYS A 198 1.49 12.95 1.39
C LYS A 198 2.12 11.66 0.90
N LYS A 199 3.28 11.81 0.29
CA LYS A 199 4.03 10.70 -0.27
C LYS A 199 4.55 9.78 0.82
N ILE A 200 4.41 8.47 0.60
CA ILE A 200 5.03 7.41 1.38
C ILE A 200 6.23 6.85 0.62
N ILE A 201 7.32 6.66 1.35
CA ILE A 201 8.53 6.05 0.81
C ILE A 201 8.89 4.87 1.71
N VAL A 202 8.93 3.69 1.11
CA VAL A 202 9.37 2.46 1.76
C VAL A 202 10.63 1.99 1.06
N HIS A 203 11.75 2.01 1.75
CA HIS A 203 13.04 1.65 1.18
C HIS A 203 13.20 0.13 1.05
N ASP A 204 14.32 -0.28 0.43
CA ASP A 204 14.64 -1.67 0.12
C ASP A 204 14.62 -2.54 1.40
N TYR A 205 14.09 -3.76 1.27
CA TYR A 205 14.03 -4.78 2.31
C TYR A 205 13.21 -4.41 3.56
N ALA A 206 12.43 -3.34 3.50
CA ALA A 206 11.54 -3.02 4.60
C ALA A 206 10.36 -4.00 4.69
N LEU A 207 9.89 -4.24 5.90
CA LEU A 207 8.77 -5.15 6.16
C LEU A 207 7.69 -4.43 6.98
N VAL A 208 6.46 -4.51 6.49
CA VAL A 208 5.27 -4.10 7.23
C VAL A 208 4.58 -5.36 7.75
N GLY A 209 4.47 -5.50 9.06
CA GLY A 209 3.79 -6.62 9.70
C GLY A 209 2.30 -6.63 9.41
N GLY A 210 1.65 -7.78 9.59
CA GLY A 210 0.21 -7.91 9.32
C GLY A 210 -0.65 -7.00 10.18
N VAL A 211 -1.79 -6.57 9.63
CA VAL A 211 -2.79 -5.71 10.31
C VAL A 211 -2.16 -4.40 10.83
N SER A 212 -1.19 -3.85 10.10
CA SER A 212 -0.50 -2.61 10.46
C SER A 212 -0.91 -1.48 9.55
N ASN A 213 -0.89 -0.25 10.07
CA ASN A 213 -1.23 0.95 9.31
C ASN A 213 0.00 1.80 9.08
N ILE A 214 0.18 2.26 7.85
CA ILE A 214 1.21 3.21 7.46
C ILE A 214 0.52 4.49 7.01
N ALA A 215 0.66 5.55 7.81
CA ALA A 215 -0.01 6.82 7.56
C ALA A 215 0.71 7.71 6.53
N PRO A 216 0.03 8.72 5.95
CA PRO A 216 0.58 9.59 4.94
C PRO A 216 1.86 10.30 5.38
N GLY A 217 2.82 10.43 4.46
CA GLY A 217 4.09 11.13 4.71
C GLY A 217 5.12 10.34 5.49
N SER A 218 4.83 9.09 5.86
CA SER A 218 5.80 8.25 6.57
C SER A 218 6.89 7.74 5.63
N ILE A 219 8.08 7.58 6.21
CA ILE A 219 9.26 7.03 5.53
C ILE A 219 9.73 5.82 6.31
N MET A 220 9.80 4.68 5.64
CA MET A 220 10.40 3.47 6.20
C MET A 220 11.81 3.31 5.64
N GLY A 221 12.79 3.33 6.52
CA GLY A 221 14.18 3.16 6.17
C GLY A 221 14.51 1.76 5.63
N LYS A 222 15.69 1.62 5.08
CA LYS A 222 16.17 0.33 4.57
C LYS A 222 16.27 -0.69 5.71
N ASP A 223 15.82 -1.90 5.45
CA ASP A 223 15.82 -2.99 6.45
C ASP A 223 15.00 -2.69 7.72
N SER A 224 14.15 -1.64 7.71
CA SER A 224 13.27 -1.34 8.83
C SER A 224 12.08 -2.29 8.86
N ILE A 225 11.57 -2.55 10.06
CA ILE A 225 10.40 -3.41 10.26
C ILE A 225 9.36 -2.67 11.08
N SER A 226 8.16 -2.54 10.56
CA SER A 226 6.97 -2.26 11.36
C SER A 226 6.38 -3.60 11.80
N GLY A 227 6.32 -3.85 13.11
CA GLY A 227 5.77 -5.09 13.67
C GLY A 227 4.29 -5.24 13.34
N ALA A 228 3.75 -6.45 13.56
CA ALA A 228 2.31 -6.67 13.42
C ALA A 228 1.51 -5.79 14.39
N PHE A 229 0.28 -5.41 13.99
CA PHE A 229 -0.60 -4.53 14.77
C PHE A 229 0.02 -3.18 15.14
N SER A 230 0.94 -2.66 14.32
CA SER A 230 1.59 -1.38 14.57
C SER A 230 0.95 -0.27 13.74
N ASN A 231 0.95 0.95 14.29
CA ASN A 231 0.47 2.13 13.59
C ASN A 231 1.58 3.16 13.43
N VAL A 232 2.05 3.34 12.20
CA VAL A 232 3.03 4.37 11.86
C VAL A 232 2.29 5.67 11.62
N ASN A 233 2.59 6.69 12.41
CA ASN A 233 1.90 7.97 12.38
C ASN A 233 2.25 8.82 11.14
N VAL A 234 1.44 9.84 10.90
CA VAL A 234 1.67 10.85 9.85
C VAL A 234 3.07 11.47 10.00
N ASN A 235 3.82 11.51 8.89
CA ASN A 235 5.20 12.01 8.81
C ASN A 235 6.22 11.28 9.71
N GLN A 236 5.89 10.11 10.22
CA GLN A 236 6.84 9.35 11.02
C GLN A 236 7.93 8.74 10.14
N VAL A 237 9.18 8.85 10.61
CA VAL A 237 10.35 8.25 9.97
C VAL A 237 10.82 7.06 10.79
N LEU A 238 10.89 5.89 10.17
CA LEU A 238 11.48 4.70 10.72
C LEU A 238 12.93 4.62 10.23
N GLU A 239 13.87 4.55 11.16
CA GLU A 239 15.29 4.50 10.85
C GLU A 239 15.69 3.17 10.20
N ASP A 240 16.78 3.20 9.43
CA ASP A 240 17.32 2.01 8.78
C ASP A 240 17.72 0.94 9.81
N GLY A 241 17.36 -0.32 9.52
CA GLY A 241 17.74 -1.46 10.34
C GLY A 241 17.09 -1.51 11.72
N TRP A 242 15.97 -0.84 11.96
CA TRP A 242 15.27 -0.86 13.24
C TRP A 242 13.87 -1.50 13.14
N ILE A 243 13.47 -2.14 14.23
CA ILE A 243 12.14 -2.70 14.43
C ILE A 243 11.33 -1.72 15.29
N TYR A 244 10.12 -1.40 14.79
CA TYR A 244 9.14 -0.55 15.46
C TYR A 244 7.89 -1.34 15.77
N ILE A 245 7.30 -1.16 16.97
CA ILE A 245 6.11 -1.89 17.42
C ILE A 245 5.19 -0.94 18.18
N GLY A 246 3.90 -1.20 18.08
CA GLY A 246 2.87 -0.58 18.93
C GLY A 246 2.00 0.46 18.25
N LEU A 247 1.10 1.05 19.03
CA LEU A 247 0.08 2.03 18.67
C LEU A 247 0.23 3.28 19.58
N PRO A 248 1.00 4.30 19.19
CA PRO A 248 1.78 4.49 17.97
C PRO A 248 3.06 3.62 17.92
N ALA A 249 3.57 3.38 16.71
CA ALA A 249 4.80 2.61 16.51
C ALA A 249 6.00 3.30 17.15
N LYS A 250 6.64 2.62 18.09
CA LYS A 250 7.84 3.10 18.79
C LYS A 250 9.03 2.23 18.47
N LYS A 251 10.21 2.82 18.46
CA LYS A 251 11.49 2.14 18.25
C LYS A 251 11.69 1.09 19.33
N TYR A 252 11.91 -0.16 18.94
CA TYR A 252 12.00 -1.29 19.88
C TYR A 252 13.41 -1.85 19.97
N LYS A 253 13.94 -2.42 18.88
CA LYS A 253 15.28 -3.04 18.84
C LYS A 253 15.87 -3.01 17.44
N PRO A 254 17.22 -3.14 17.31
CA PRO A 254 17.85 -3.31 16.00
C PRO A 254 17.35 -4.58 15.29
N ASN A 255 17.27 -4.50 13.96
CA ASN A 255 16.95 -5.65 13.13
C ASN A 255 18.22 -6.46 12.85
N LYS A 256 18.44 -7.51 13.62
CA LYS A 256 19.61 -8.39 13.47
C LYS A 256 19.71 -9.04 12.07
N PHE A 257 18.56 -9.28 11.41
CA PHE A 257 18.54 -9.84 10.06
C PHE A 257 19.09 -8.89 8.98
N ALA A 258 19.15 -7.59 9.25
CA ALA A 258 19.78 -6.63 8.37
C ALA A 258 21.29 -6.83 8.30
N GLU A 259 21.94 -7.11 9.44
CA GLU A 259 23.38 -7.37 9.54
C GLU A 259 23.76 -8.68 8.84
N GLU A 260 23.00 -9.77 9.09
CA GLU A 260 23.20 -11.06 8.39
C GLU A 260 23.07 -10.90 6.87
N ARG A 261 22.10 -10.12 6.40
CA ARG A 261 21.89 -9.88 4.97
C ARG A 261 23.05 -9.13 4.34
N GLN A 262 23.61 -8.15 5.01
CA GLN A 262 24.77 -7.40 4.52
C GLN A 262 25.96 -8.34 4.30
N SER A 263 26.23 -9.24 5.22
CA SER A 263 27.32 -10.22 5.08
C SER A 263 27.09 -11.20 3.92
N ILE A 264 25.82 -11.57 3.65
CA ILE A 264 25.45 -12.47 2.55
C ILE A 264 25.51 -11.78 1.19
N ILE A 265 25.07 -10.53 1.10
CA ILE A 265 25.06 -9.76 -0.18
C ILE A 265 26.48 -9.50 -0.71
N HIS A 266 27.45 -9.34 0.17
CA HIS A 266 28.85 -9.17 -0.23
C HIS A 266 29.54 -10.45 -0.73
N ARG A 267 28.91 -11.62 -0.53
CA ARG A 267 29.40 -12.89 -1.05
C ARG A 267 28.56 -13.31 -2.26
N THR A 268 29.15 -13.32 -3.43
CA THR A 268 28.46 -13.67 -4.69
C THR A 268 28.19 -15.17 -4.86
N ASP A 269 28.80 -16.02 -4.03
CA ASP A 269 28.87 -17.48 -4.16
C ASP A 269 28.51 -18.24 -2.85
N VAL A 270 27.53 -17.74 -2.12
CA VAL A 270 27.10 -18.36 -0.86
C VAL A 270 26.34 -19.65 -1.12
N THR A 271 27.02 -20.79 -0.95
CA THR A 271 26.41 -22.13 -0.92
C THR A 271 25.60 -22.36 0.36
N ALA A 272 24.75 -23.40 0.39
CA ALA A 272 23.99 -23.77 1.59
C ALA A 272 24.91 -24.10 2.78
N GLU A 273 26.07 -24.69 2.51
CA GLU A 273 27.12 -25.03 3.50
C GLU A 273 27.71 -23.76 4.14
N THR A 274 28.08 -22.77 3.32
CA THR A 274 28.60 -21.49 3.81
C THR A 274 27.58 -20.74 4.66
N LYS A 275 26.29 -20.84 4.35
CA LYS A 275 25.21 -20.29 5.19
C LYS A 275 25.13 -20.98 6.56
N TYR A 276 25.38 -22.27 6.59
CA TYR A 276 25.36 -23.06 7.81
C TYR A 276 26.54 -22.71 8.72
N GLU A 277 27.73 -22.59 8.15
CA GLU A 277 28.94 -22.16 8.87
C GLU A 277 28.80 -20.75 9.48
N ILE A 278 28.29 -19.79 8.70
CA ILE A 278 28.02 -18.42 9.18
C ILE A 278 27.03 -18.44 10.36
N ARG A 279 26.00 -19.29 10.32
CA ARG A 279 25.06 -19.44 11.43
C ARG A 279 25.71 -20.04 12.67
N GLN A 280 26.62 -20.99 12.51
CA GLN A 280 27.35 -21.57 13.65
C GLN A 280 28.27 -20.53 14.30
N ASP A 281 29.01 -19.77 13.50
CA ASP A 281 29.91 -18.73 14.00
C ASP A 281 29.11 -17.64 14.76
N TYR A 282 27.94 -17.26 14.25
CA TYR A 282 27.06 -16.29 14.91
C TYR A 282 26.52 -16.80 16.26
N ASN A 283 26.13 -18.07 16.34
CA ASN A 283 25.67 -18.68 17.59
C ASN A 283 26.79 -18.77 18.62
N ILE A 284 28.01 -19.09 18.17
CA ILE A 284 29.20 -19.14 19.04
C ILE A 284 29.52 -17.77 19.62
N ASP A 285 29.36 -16.69 18.86
CA ASP A 285 29.60 -15.33 19.34
C ASP A 285 28.50 -14.81 20.29
N GLU A 286 27.24 -15.22 20.10
CA GLU A 286 26.16 -14.95 21.07
C GLU A 286 26.39 -15.70 22.38
N ASP A 287 26.78 -16.95 22.32
CA ASP A 287 27.09 -17.76 23.50
C ASP A 287 28.30 -17.18 24.29
N LYS A 288 29.33 -16.72 23.59
CA LYS A 288 30.44 -15.99 24.21
C LYS A 288 30.00 -14.69 24.88
N LYS A 289 29.15 -13.88 24.20
CA LYS A 289 28.62 -12.67 24.79
C LYS A 289 27.78 -12.93 26.05
N HIS A 290 26.98 -13.98 26.05
CA HIS A 290 26.22 -14.40 27.24
C HIS A 290 27.11 -14.90 28.37
N LEU A 291 28.19 -15.62 28.07
CA LEU A 291 29.16 -16.07 29.06
C LEU A 291 29.93 -14.90 29.69
N PHE A 292 30.33 -13.91 28.90
CA PHE A 292 31.00 -12.69 29.42
C PHE A 292 30.06 -11.86 30.29
N LYS A 293 28.78 -11.74 29.91
CA LYS A 293 27.78 -11.02 30.69
C LYS A 293 27.47 -11.65 32.04
N ASN A 294 27.48 -13.00 32.09
CA ASN A 294 27.28 -13.77 33.33
C ASN A 294 28.52 -13.73 34.23
N LYS A 295 29.73 -13.57 33.66
CA LYS A 295 30.97 -13.47 34.44
C LYS A 295 31.07 -12.12 35.15
N ASN A 296 30.72 -11.03 34.46
CA ASN A 296 30.71 -9.67 35.03
C ASN A 296 29.62 -9.50 36.10
N ASN A 297 28.52 -10.21 36.04
CA ASN A 297 27.51 -10.19 37.09
C ASN A 297 27.87 -11.01 38.34
N LYS A 298 28.84 -11.95 38.24
CA LYS A 298 29.34 -12.74 39.38
C LYS A 298 30.56 -12.11 40.09
N GLU A 299 31.20 -11.10 39.49
CA GLU A 299 32.27 -10.34 40.09
C GLU A 299 31.78 -9.07 40.83
N ASN A 300 30.50 -8.75 40.71
CA ASN A 300 29.88 -7.59 41.37
C ASN A 300 28.89 -7.97 42.50
N ASP A 301 28.75 -9.24 42.87
CA ASP A 301 28.12 -9.77 44.08
C ASP A 301 29.21 -10.28 45.06
#